data_5f368c339d3e10cdcd9f5e5516313d4a
#
_entry.id   5f368c339d3e10cdcd9f5e5516313d4a
#
_cell.length_a   1.000
_cell.length_b   1.000
_cell.length_c   1.000
_cell.angle_alpha   90.00
_cell.angle_beta   90.00
_cell.angle_gamma   90.00
#
_symmetry.space_group_name_H-M   'P 1'
#
loop_
_entity.id
_entity.type
_entity.pdbx_description
1 polymer ?
#
loop_
_entity_poly.entity_id
_entity_poly.type
_entity_poly.pdbx_seq_one_letter_code
_entity_poly.pdbx_strand_id
1 'polypeptide(L)'
;AIRSSSLQEDGRYSSMAGYFKSFLDINSKNSPVVEKKINEVIESYSKSNDQNQILIQDMVKNVRMSGVATTCDKDTLAPYYHINFSYNKSTTDVTSGKGGTKSFVYYKNSPILPENKNLRKIINLLNELKKNLKEKFLDIEFIINKKGEVFLVQVRPIVVNKKNINKGFDNLLLKLEKKITKLQSPHHDLNGKTTAFGVMPDWNPAEIIGIKP
;
A
#
# COMPACT_ATOMS: atom_id res chain seq x y z
N ALA A 1 3.23 -7.63 -20.61
CA ALA A 1 4.31 -7.79 -19.63
C ALA A 1 4.69 -9.26 -19.52
N ILE A 2 5.96 -9.52 -19.25
CA ILE A 2 6.51 -10.84 -18.95
C ILE A 2 7.24 -10.69 -17.62
N ARG A 3 6.81 -11.42 -16.58
CA ARG A 3 7.30 -11.28 -15.20
C ARG A 3 7.74 -12.62 -14.64
N SER A 4 8.73 -12.59 -13.78
CA SER A 4 9.04 -13.72 -12.91
C SER A 4 7.89 -14.02 -11.94
N SER A 5 7.74 -15.29 -11.59
CA SER A 5 6.82 -15.76 -10.54
C SER A 5 7.49 -16.96 -9.86
N SER A 6 8.37 -16.67 -8.91
CA SER A 6 9.11 -17.68 -8.15
C SER A 6 8.64 -17.72 -6.71
N LEU A 7 8.54 -18.93 -6.16
CA LEU A 7 8.26 -19.08 -4.72
C LEU A 7 9.35 -18.46 -3.82
N GLN A 8 10.54 -18.21 -4.37
CA GLN A 8 11.62 -17.56 -3.65
C GLN A 8 11.49 -16.04 -3.62
N GLU A 9 10.75 -15.44 -4.60
CA GLU A 9 10.57 -14.00 -4.71
C GLU A 9 9.70 -13.44 -3.60
N ASP A 10 8.64 -14.16 -3.24
CA ASP A 10 7.61 -13.73 -2.29
C ASP A 10 7.54 -14.62 -1.04
N GLY A 11 8.70 -15.06 -0.54
CA GLY A 11 8.77 -15.89 0.67
C GLY A 11 8.26 -15.15 1.92
N ARG A 12 7.58 -15.89 2.84
CA ARG A 12 7.07 -15.33 4.11
C ARG A 12 8.15 -14.73 5.01
N TYR A 13 9.42 -15.07 4.79
CA TYR A 13 10.54 -14.69 5.67
C TYR A 13 11.63 -13.90 4.95
N SER A 14 11.59 -13.83 3.65
CA SER A 14 12.53 -13.07 2.83
C SER A 14 11.83 -12.58 1.58
N SER A 15 12.08 -11.34 1.19
CA SER A 15 11.63 -10.80 -0.09
C SER A 15 12.84 -10.61 -0.98
N MET A 16 12.83 -11.25 -2.14
CA MET A 16 13.80 -11.06 -3.21
C MET A 16 13.22 -10.18 -4.32
N ALA A 17 12.37 -9.22 -3.94
CA ALA A 17 11.74 -8.32 -4.90
C ALA A 17 12.79 -7.57 -5.75
N GLY A 18 12.63 -7.65 -7.07
CA GLY A 18 13.54 -7.03 -8.03
C GLY A 18 14.81 -7.83 -8.31
N TYR A 19 14.98 -9.02 -7.73
CA TYR A 19 16.12 -9.88 -8.02
C TYR A 19 16.00 -10.57 -9.39
N PHE A 20 14.78 -10.92 -9.78
CA PHE A 20 14.50 -11.58 -11.03
C PHE A 20 14.06 -10.59 -12.12
N LYS A 21 14.31 -10.95 -13.38
CA LYS A 21 13.98 -10.08 -14.51
C LYS A 21 12.47 -9.99 -14.75
N SER A 22 12.03 -8.79 -15.10
CA SER A 22 10.68 -8.50 -15.59
C SER A 22 10.73 -7.54 -16.75
N PHE A 23 9.91 -7.75 -17.77
CA PHE A 23 9.87 -6.94 -18.97
C PHE A 23 8.48 -6.40 -19.21
N LEU A 24 8.38 -5.09 -19.40
CA LEU A 24 7.16 -4.37 -19.72
C LEU A 24 7.15 -3.96 -21.19
N ASP A 25 5.98 -3.61 -21.70
CA ASP A 25 5.77 -3.06 -23.06
C ASP A 25 6.34 -3.95 -24.19
N ILE A 26 6.28 -5.27 -24.01
CA ILE A 26 6.68 -6.23 -25.04
C ILE A 26 5.57 -6.34 -26.10
N ASN A 27 5.96 -6.15 -27.38
CA ASN A 27 5.05 -6.35 -28.50
C ASN A 27 4.75 -7.85 -28.67
N SER A 28 3.55 -8.29 -28.29
CA SER A 28 3.10 -9.67 -28.35
C SER A 28 3.04 -10.26 -29.78
N LYS A 29 3.01 -9.41 -30.81
CA LYS A 29 3.02 -9.84 -32.21
C LYS A 29 4.42 -10.23 -32.72
N ASN A 30 5.47 -9.91 -31.97
CA ASN A 30 6.85 -10.25 -32.33
C ASN A 30 7.29 -11.49 -31.53
N SER A 31 6.95 -12.67 -32.05
CA SER A 31 7.24 -13.96 -31.38
C SER A 31 8.72 -14.14 -31.03
N PRO A 32 9.72 -13.82 -31.87
CA PRO A 32 11.12 -13.95 -31.51
C PRO A 32 11.53 -13.07 -30.31
N VAL A 33 10.97 -11.86 -30.20
CA VAL A 33 11.23 -10.98 -29.07
C VAL A 33 10.57 -11.53 -27.79
N VAL A 34 9.36 -12.03 -27.90
CA VAL A 34 8.64 -12.64 -26.76
C VAL A 34 9.43 -13.85 -26.24
N GLU A 35 9.84 -14.77 -27.12
CA GLU A 35 10.62 -15.95 -26.76
C GLU A 35 11.96 -15.58 -26.10
N LYS A 36 12.69 -14.63 -26.68
CA LYS A 36 13.93 -14.12 -26.09
C LYS A 36 13.71 -13.59 -24.68
N LYS A 37 12.63 -12.82 -24.46
CA LYS A 37 12.34 -12.24 -23.14
C LYS A 37 11.88 -13.30 -22.12
N ILE A 38 11.18 -14.32 -22.54
CA ILE A 38 10.85 -15.48 -21.71
C ILE A 38 12.15 -16.18 -21.27
N ASN A 39 13.04 -16.48 -22.20
CA ASN A 39 14.31 -17.13 -21.88
C ASN A 39 15.17 -16.29 -20.92
N GLU A 40 15.25 -14.97 -21.13
CA GLU A 40 15.95 -14.06 -20.20
C GLU A 40 15.36 -14.09 -18.78
N VAL A 41 14.03 -14.29 -18.62
CA VAL A 41 13.43 -14.46 -17.28
C VAL A 41 13.83 -15.81 -16.70
N ILE A 42 13.75 -16.91 -17.49
CA ILE A 42 14.17 -18.26 -17.04
C ILE A 42 15.62 -18.24 -16.56
N GLU A 43 16.52 -17.66 -17.35
CA GLU A 43 17.94 -17.56 -17.02
C GLU A 43 18.22 -16.73 -15.76
N SER A 44 17.28 -15.84 -15.38
CA SER A 44 17.42 -15.04 -14.16
C SER A 44 17.15 -15.85 -12.88
N TYR A 45 16.56 -17.03 -12.97
CA TYR A 45 16.38 -17.90 -11.82
C TYR A 45 17.70 -18.57 -11.42
N SER A 46 18.19 -18.25 -10.23
CA SER A 46 19.51 -18.68 -9.73
C SER A 46 19.63 -20.18 -9.48
N LYS A 47 18.49 -20.89 -9.41
CA LYS A 47 18.42 -22.37 -9.32
C LYS A 47 17.20 -22.82 -10.12
N SER A 48 17.37 -23.83 -10.97
CA SER A 48 16.25 -24.51 -11.61
C SER A 48 15.38 -25.13 -10.49
N ASN A 49 14.21 -24.56 -10.29
CA ASN A 49 13.18 -25.14 -9.47
C ASN A 49 11.97 -25.35 -10.36
N ASP A 50 11.48 -26.56 -10.45
CA ASP A 50 10.34 -26.95 -11.31
C ASP A 50 9.05 -26.19 -10.94
N GLN A 51 9.05 -25.47 -9.82
CA GLN A 51 7.94 -24.63 -9.37
C GLN A 51 8.06 -23.16 -9.81
N ASN A 52 9.17 -22.77 -10.43
CA ASN A 52 9.30 -21.42 -10.98
C ASN A 52 8.39 -21.25 -12.19
N GLN A 53 7.63 -20.18 -12.21
CA GLN A 53 6.66 -19.86 -13.25
C GLN A 53 6.97 -18.51 -13.88
N ILE A 54 6.42 -18.28 -15.05
CA ILE A 54 6.47 -16.97 -15.73
C ILE A 54 5.03 -16.49 -15.87
N LEU A 55 4.79 -15.27 -15.44
CA LEU A 55 3.51 -14.62 -15.62
C LEU A 55 3.57 -13.75 -16.90
N ILE A 56 2.73 -14.09 -17.87
CA ILE A 56 2.51 -13.29 -19.08
C ILE A 56 1.14 -12.66 -18.97
N GLN A 57 1.08 -11.33 -19.00
CA GLN A 57 -0.17 -10.59 -18.85
C GLN A 57 -0.22 -9.39 -19.79
N ASP A 58 -1.42 -8.97 -20.13
CA ASP A 58 -1.64 -7.76 -20.91
C ASP A 58 -1.24 -6.51 -20.11
N MET A 59 -0.72 -5.51 -20.83
CA MET A 59 -0.46 -4.21 -20.25
C MET A 59 -1.76 -3.41 -20.10
N VAL A 60 -1.97 -2.84 -18.93
CA VAL A 60 -3.10 -1.94 -18.70
C VAL A 60 -2.91 -0.65 -19.51
N LYS A 61 -3.83 -0.39 -20.43
CA LYS A 61 -3.82 0.81 -21.28
C LYS A 61 -4.55 1.97 -20.62
N ASN A 62 -4.22 3.19 -21.07
CA ASN A 62 -4.90 4.41 -20.63
C ASN A 62 -4.86 4.59 -19.09
N VAL A 63 -3.69 4.43 -18.52
CA VAL A 63 -3.46 4.59 -17.08
C VAL A 63 -3.85 6.00 -16.63
N ARG A 64 -4.71 6.10 -15.62
CA ARG A 64 -5.07 7.34 -14.93
C ARG A 64 -4.32 7.48 -13.62
N MET A 65 -4.19 6.39 -12.87
CA MET A 65 -3.53 6.36 -11.56
C MET A 65 -2.87 5.00 -11.40
N SER A 66 -1.67 4.97 -10.87
CA SER A 66 -0.98 3.73 -10.52
C SER A 66 -0.26 3.92 -9.21
N GLY A 67 0.01 2.83 -8.51
CA GLY A 67 0.68 2.94 -7.24
C GLY A 67 0.88 1.62 -6.53
N VAL A 68 1.40 1.78 -5.31
CA VAL A 68 1.56 0.69 -4.35
C VAL A 68 0.75 0.99 -3.09
N ALA A 69 0.21 -0.03 -2.46
CA ALA A 69 -0.52 0.15 -1.21
C ALA A 69 -0.25 -0.99 -0.24
N THR A 70 -0.19 -0.65 1.06
CA THR A 70 0.01 -1.61 2.13
C THR A 70 -1.15 -1.61 3.11
N THR A 71 -1.42 -2.76 3.71
CA THR A 71 -2.50 -2.91 4.71
C THR A 71 -2.05 -2.64 6.14
N CYS A 72 -0.82 -2.18 6.31
CA CYS A 72 -0.28 -1.70 7.57
C CYS A 72 0.91 -0.78 7.30
N ASP A 73 1.32 -0.04 8.30
CA ASP A 73 2.64 0.57 8.33
C ASP A 73 3.72 -0.52 8.37
N LYS A 74 4.73 -0.43 7.50
CA LYS A 74 5.73 -1.49 7.33
C LYS A 74 6.68 -1.64 8.53
N ASP A 75 6.92 -0.55 9.24
CA ASP A 75 7.89 -0.52 10.33
C ASP A 75 7.25 -0.88 11.68
N THR A 76 6.07 -0.34 11.94
CA THR A 76 5.37 -0.48 13.22
C THR A 76 4.24 -1.51 13.20
N LEU A 77 3.81 -1.94 12.01
CA LEU A 77 2.63 -2.76 11.76
C LEU A 77 1.33 -2.12 12.25
N ALA A 78 1.34 -0.81 12.42
CA ALA A 78 0.17 -0.05 12.80
C ALA A 78 -0.94 -0.19 11.74
N PRO A 79 -2.21 -0.17 12.15
CA PRO A 79 -3.36 -0.48 11.29
C PRO A 79 -3.73 0.68 10.35
N TYR A 80 -2.76 1.20 9.65
CA TYR A 80 -2.92 2.25 8.66
C TYR A 80 -2.63 1.70 7.27
N TYR A 81 -3.53 1.95 6.32
CA TYR A 81 -3.26 1.70 4.92
C TYR A 81 -2.41 2.84 4.38
N HIS A 82 -1.26 2.51 3.81
CA HIS A 82 -0.40 3.48 3.12
C HIS A 82 -0.58 3.29 1.62
N ILE A 83 -0.99 4.34 0.93
CA ILE A 83 -1.25 4.33 -0.51
C ILE A 83 -0.34 5.37 -1.15
N ASN A 84 0.70 4.91 -1.84
CA ASN A 84 1.60 5.76 -2.62
C ASN A 84 1.25 5.64 -4.09
N PHE A 85 0.96 6.75 -4.73
CA PHE A 85 0.44 6.75 -6.08
C PHE A 85 0.88 7.95 -6.89
N SER A 86 0.83 7.82 -8.21
CA SER A 86 0.95 8.94 -9.14
C SER A 86 -0.13 8.89 -10.21
N TYR A 87 -0.38 10.03 -10.83
CA TYR A 87 -1.32 10.14 -11.94
C TYR A 87 -0.59 10.05 -13.26
N ASN A 88 -1.20 9.35 -14.25
CA ASN A 88 -0.71 9.23 -15.62
C ASN A 88 0.71 8.66 -15.77
N LYS A 89 1.18 7.89 -14.79
CA LYS A 89 2.50 7.25 -14.79
C LYS A 89 2.38 5.75 -14.57
N SER A 90 3.43 5.02 -14.92
CA SER A 90 3.52 3.57 -14.66
C SER A 90 3.77 3.28 -13.18
N THR A 91 3.51 2.03 -12.76
CA THR A 91 3.84 1.56 -11.40
C THR A 91 5.33 1.63 -11.11
N THR A 92 6.19 1.43 -12.12
CA THR A 92 7.64 1.51 -12.00
C THR A 92 8.12 2.91 -11.61
N ASP A 93 7.44 3.96 -12.05
CA ASP A 93 7.77 5.34 -11.67
C ASP A 93 7.46 5.61 -10.19
N VAL A 94 6.41 4.97 -9.66
CA VAL A 94 6.03 5.10 -8.24
C VAL A 94 7.03 4.35 -7.34
N THR A 95 7.39 3.12 -7.72
CA THR A 95 8.34 2.30 -6.94
C THR A 95 9.76 2.85 -6.96
N SER A 96 10.16 3.52 -8.05
CA SER A 96 11.48 4.14 -8.16
C SER A 96 11.60 5.52 -7.50
N GLY A 97 10.52 6.06 -6.94
CA GLY A 97 10.53 7.37 -6.27
C GLY A 97 10.76 8.57 -7.21
N LYS A 98 10.67 8.37 -8.53
CA LYS A 98 10.87 9.43 -9.52
C LYS A 98 9.67 10.38 -9.53
N GLY A 99 9.83 11.51 -8.91
CA GLY A 99 9.03 12.75 -8.90
C GLY A 99 7.52 12.66 -9.08
N GLY A 100 6.76 13.36 -8.22
CA GLY A 100 5.31 13.51 -8.33
C GLY A 100 4.50 12.36 -7.71
N THR A 101 5.10 11.52 -6.87
CA THR A 101 4.38 10.54 -6.05
C THR A 101 3.64 11.25 -4.92
N LYS A 102 2.35 10.92 -4.78
CA LYS A 102 1.51 11.36 -3.66
C LYS A 102 1.38 10.21 -2.66
N SER A 103 1.32 10.55 -1.39
CA SER A 103 1.09 9.59 -0.32
C SER A 103 -0.24 9.90 0.37
N PHE A 104 -0.98 8.85 0.68
CA PHE A 104 -2.22 8.92 1.45
C PHE A 104 -2.22 7.82 2.50
N VAL A 105 -2.50 8.21 3.75
CA VAL A 105 -2.58 7.30 4.89
C VAL A 105 -4.02 7.22 5.37
N TYR A 106 -4.51 6.00 5.56
CA TYR A 106 -5.89 5.76 5.98
C TYR A 106 -5.96 4.80 7.15
N TYR A 107 -6.57 5.25 8.25
CA TYR A 107 -6.85 4.37 9.38
C TYR A 107 -7.92 3.34 9.03
N LYS A 108 -7.60 2.04 9.15
CA LYS A 108 -8.46 0.93 8.68
C LYS A 108 -9.89 0.93 9.28
N ASN A 109 -10.06 1.45 10.51
CA ASN A 109 -11.34 1.52 11.22
C ASN A 109 -11.95 2.92 11.16
N SER A 110 -11.46 3.82 10.31
CA SER A 110 -12.05 5.15 10.16
C SER A 110 -13.49 5.05 9.67
N PRO A 111 -14.44 5.71 10.32
CA PRO A 111 -15.82 5.79 9.84
C PRO A 111 -15.95 6.70 8.62
N ILE A 112 -14.93 7.51 8.32
CA ILE A 112 -14.94 8.50 7.26
C ILE A 112 -14.09 7.98 6.10
N LEU A 113 -14.71 7.79 4.95
CA LEU A 113 -14.00 7.45 3.71
C LEU A 113 -13.45 8.73 3.06
N PRO A 114 -12.29 8.64 2.35
CA PRO A 114 -11.74 9.79 1.64
C PRO A 114 -12.70 10.28 0.55
N GLU A 115 -12.70 11.58 0.26
CA GLU A 115 -13.53 12.17 -0.80
C GLU A 115 -13.14 11.63 -2.20
N ASN A 116 -11.86 11.34 -2.40
CA ASN A 116 -11.36 10.83 -3.66
C ASN A 116 -11.89 9.43 -3.96
N LYS A 117 -12.74 9.32 -5.00
CA LYS A 117 -13.36 8.05 -5.43
C LYS A 117 -12.34 6.96 -5.77
N ASN A 118 -11.16 7.31 -6.30
CA ASN A 118 -10.13 6.33 -6.63
C ASN A 118 -9.50 5.74 -5.36
N LEU A 119 -9.23 6.57 -4.35
CA LEU A 119 -8.73 6.10 -3.06
C LEU A 119 -9.73 5.18 -2.36
N ARG A 120 -11.04 5.50 -2.44
CA ARG A 120 -12.09 4.58 -1.92
C ARG A 120 -12.04 3.20 -2.59
N LYS A 121 -11.84 3.17 -3.92
CA LYS A 121 -11.72 1.90 -4.65
C LYS A 121 -10.52 1.08 -4.18
N ILE A 122 -9.38 1.73 -3.92
CA ILE A 122 -8.19 1.03 -3.42
C ILE A 122 -8.39 0.54 -1.98
N ILE A 123 -9.02 1.32 -1.11
CA ILE A 123 -9.37 0.89 0.25
C ILE A 123 -10.28 -0.34 0.21
N ASN A 124 -11.30 -0.34 -0.65
CA ASN A 124 -12.20 -1.48 -0.82
C ASN A 124 -11.45 -2.72 -1.34
N LEU A 125 -10.56 -2.54 -2.33
CA LEU A 125 -9.71 -3.61 -2.83
C LEU A 125 -8.83 -4.22 -1.72
N LEU A 126 -8.19 -3.39 -0.90
CA LEU A 126 -7.38 -3.86 0.23
C LEU A 126 -8.21 -4.67 1.24
N ASN A 127 -9.42 -4.21 1.55
CA ASN A 127 -10.33 -4.92 2.45
C ASN A 127 -10.78 -6.27 1.87
N GLU A 128 -11.11 -6.31 0.58
CA GLU A 128 -11.49 -7.53 -0.14
C GLU A 128 -10.34 -8.54 -0.17
N LEU A 129 -9.14 -8.11 -0.53
CA LEU A 129 -7.95 -8.97 -0.57
C LEU A 129 -7.63 -9.58 0.79
N LYS A 130 -7.68 -8.79 1.86
CA LYS A 130 -7.47 -9.31 3.23
C LYS A 130 -8.47 -10.39 3.60
N LYS A 131 -9.73 -10.20 3.21
CA LYS A 131 -10.80 -11.18 3.48
C LYS A 131 -10.59 -12.46 2.68
N ASN A 132 -10.27 -12.35 1.40
CA ASN A 132 -10.19 -13.48 0.47
C ASN A 132 -8.89 -14.28 0.68
N LEU A 133 -7.76 -13.62 0.86
CA LEU A 133 -6.46 -14.27 1.03
C LEU A 133 -6.20 -14.71 2.48
N LYS A 134 -7.03 -14.28 3.45
CA LYS A 134 -6.85 -14.52 4.88
C LYS A 134 -5.48 -14.05 5.41
N GLU A 135 -4.86 -13.09 4.70
CA GLU A 135 -3.59 -12.50 5.07
C GLU A 135 -3.82 -11.11 5.70
N LYS A 136 -3.13 -10.88 6.83
CA LYS A 136 -3.29 -9.64 7.59
C LYS A 136 -2.49 -8.48 6.99
N PHE A 137 -1.31 -8.76 6.49
CA PHE A 137 -0.33 -7.77 6.04
C PHE A 137 -0.01 -8.00 4.57
N LEU A 138 -0.50 -7.10 3.73
CA LEU A 138 -0.36 -7.18 2.27
C LEU A 138 0.30 -5.92 1.72
N ASP A 139 1.14 -6.12 0.72
CA ASP A 139 1.72 -5.12 -0.17
C ASP A 139 1.17 -5.40 -1.57
N ILE A 140 0.57 -4.41 -2.20
CA ILE A 140 -0.03 -4.56 -3.52
C ILE A 140 0.46 -3.51 -4.50
N GLU A 141 0.51 -3.88 -5.78
CA GLU A 141 0.60 -2.95 -6.90
C GLU A 141 -0.75 -2.86 -7.60
N PHE A 142 -1.18 -1.65 -7.91
CA PHE A 142 -2.46 -1.41 -8.54
C PHE A 142 -2.37 -0.39 -9.68
N ILE A 143 -3.30 -0.48 -10.61
CA ILE A 143 -3.53 0.50 -11.67
C ILE A 143 -5.02 0.82 -11.74
N ILE A 144 -5.35 2.09 -11.95
CA ILE A 144 -6.69 2.54 -12.32
C ILE A 144 -6.58 3.17 -13.71
N ASN A 145 -7.37 2.69 -14.66
CA ASN A 145 -7.40 3.25 -16.00
C ASN A 145 -8.32 4.49 -16.09
N LYS A 146 -8.35 5.14 -17.26
CA LYS A 146 -9.21 6.32 -17.48
C LYS A 146 -10.71 6.03 -17.39
N LYS A 147 -11.14 4.77 -17.55
CA LYS A 147 -12.53 4.33 -17.34
C LYS A 147 -12.86 4.16 -15.86
N GLY A 148 -11.86 4.22 -14.98
CA GLY A 148 -12.01 4.02 -13.55
C GLY A 148 -12.06 2.55 -13.13
N GLU A 149 -11.65 1.63 -13.99
CA GLU A 149 -11.48 0.21 -13.67
C GLU A 149 -10.18 0.00 -12.88
N VAL A 150 -10.24 -0.84 -11.84
CA VAL A 150 -9.10 -1.15 -10.97
C VAL A 150 -8.50 -2.47 -11.38
N PHE A 151 -7.19 -2.50 -11.57
CA PHE A 151 -6.40 -3.68 -11.89
C PHE A 151 -5.42 -3.95 -10.76
N LEU A 152 -5.48 -5.14 -10.20
CA LEU A 152 -4.47 -5.67 -9.30
C LEU A 152 -3.32 -6.21 -10.15
N VAL A 153 -2.15 -5.62 -10.00
CA VAL A 153 -0.96 -5.99 -10.80
C VAL A 153 -0.12 -7.02 -10.06
N GLN A 154 0.02 -6.83 -8.75
CA GLN A 154 0.74 -7.75 -7.87
C GLN A 154 0.14 -7.70 -6.47
N VAL A 155 0.19 -8.82 -5.76
CA VAL A 155 -0.11 -8.91 -4.34
C VAL A 155 0.89 -9.84 -3.68
N ARG A 156 1.42 -9.42 -2.55
CA ARG A 156 2.35 -10.22 -1.76
C ARG A 156 2.15 -9.98 -0.26
N PRO A 157 2.46 -10.98 0.60
CA PRO A 157 2.52 -10.75 2.02
C PRO A 157 3.69 -9.83 2.36
N ILE A 158 3.49 -8.95 3.35
CA ILE A 158 4.59 -8.16 3.91
C ILE A 158 5.42 -9.07 4.80
N VAL A 159 6.74 -9.08 4.56
CA VAL A 159 7.68 -9.79 5.44
C VAL A 159 7.73 -9.06 6.78
N VAL A 160 7.18 -9.70 7.80
CA VAL A 160 7.07 -9.12 9.13
C VAL A 160 8.21 -9.60 10.00
N ASN A 161 9.02 -8.68 10.51
CA ASN A 161 9.96 -9.02 11.56
C ASN A 161 9.18 -9.32 12.85
N LYS A 162 9.31 -10.54 13.38
CA LYS A 162 8.59 -10.97 14.59
C LYS A 162 8.81 -10.06 15.80
N LYS A 163 9.92 -9.32 15.85
CA LYS A 163 10.20 -8.33 16.90
C LYS A 163 9.26 -7.12 16.87
N ASN A 164 8.69 -6.82 15.72
CA ASN A 164 7.81 -5.65 15.51
C ASN A 164 6.32 -5.98 15.72
N ILE A 165 5.96 -7.22 16.01
CA ILE A 165 4.58 -7.60 16.28
C ILE A 165 4.19 -7.11 17.68
N ASN A 166 3.75 -5.88 17.76
CA ASN A 166 3.13 -5.35 18.98
C ASN A 166 1.71 -5.94 19.11
N LYS A 167 1.59 -7.09 19.75
CA LYS A 167 0.32 -7.83 19.95
C LYS A 167 -0.76 -7.00 20.68
N GLY A 168 -0.37 -5.89 21.30
CA GLY A 168 -1.28 -5.02 22.06
C GLY A 168 -1.75 -3.78 21.29
N PHE A 169 -1.25 -3.51 20.09
CA PHE A 169 -1.50 -2.24 19.40
C PHE A 169 -2.97 -2.01 19.05
N ASP A 170 -3.66 -3.01 18.53
CA ASP A 170 -5.10 -2.92 18.22
C ASP A 170 -5.92 -2.65 19.50
N ASN A 171 -5.57 -3.32 20.62
CA ASN A 171 -6.22 -3.09 21.91
C ASN A 171 -5.90 -1.71 22.50
N LEU A 172 -4.67 -1.22 22.29
CA LEU A 172 -4.28 0.13 22.71
C LEU A 172 -5.06 1.18 21.96
N LEU A 173 -5.18 1.06 20.65
CA LEU A 173 -5.98 1.97 19.82
C LEU A 173 -7.45 1.99 20.25
N LEU A 174 -8.05 0.83 20.46
CA LEU A 174 -9.43 0.76 20.94
C LEU A 174 -9.62 1.42 22.31
N LYS A 175 -8.65 1.27 23.22
CA LYS A 175 -8.66 1.96 24.52
C LYS A 175 -8.53 3.47 24.36
N LEU A 176 -7.62 3.93 23.48
CA LEU A 176 -7.43 5.34 23.18
C LEU A 176 -8.69 5.95 22.54
N GLU A 177 -9.27 5.29 21.56
CA GLU A 177 -10.50 5.72 20.90
C GLU A 177 -11.65 5.88 21.92
N LYS A 178 -11.88 4.88 22.78
CA LYS A 178 -12.86 4.94 23.86
C LYS A 178 -12.57 6.09 24.83
N LYS A 179 -11.28 6.32 25.18
CA LYS A 179 -10.88 7.42 26.06
C LYS A 179 -11.15 8.78 25.41
N ILE A 180 -10.76 8.96 24.15
CA ILE A 180 -10.99 10.19 23.40
C ILE A 180 -12.50 10.48 23.30
N THR A 181 -13.30 9.47 22.90
CA THR A 181 -14.76 9.62 22.81
C THR A 181 -15.39 10.03 24.15
N LYS A 182 -14.91 9.42 25.26
CA LYS A 182 -15.40 9.76 26.60
C LYS A 182 -14.99 11.18 27.03
N LEU A 183 -13.86 11.69 26.56
CA LEU A 183 -13.37 13.04 26.85
C LEU A 183 -13.97 14.11 25.94
N GLN A 184 -14.63 13.73 24.85
CA GLN A 184 -15.36 14.64 23.99
C GLN A 184 -16.62 15.10 24.71
N SER A 185 -16.62 16.35 25.15
CA SER A 185 -17.77 16.99 25.79
C SER A 185 -17.98 18.38 25.23
N PRO A 186 -19.20 18.92 25.23
CA PRO A 186 -19.44 20.33 24.92
C PRO A 186 -18.67 21.22 25.90
N HIS A 187 -18.02 22.26 25.40
CA HIS A 187 -17.32 23.23 26.21
C HIS A 187 -17.88 24.63 25.90
N HIS A 188 -18.19 25.40 26.93
CA HIS A 188 -18.85 26.69 26.81
C HIS A 188 -18.03 27.76 26.08
N ASP A 189 -16.69 27.64 26.10
CA ASP A 189 -15.78 28.59 25.45
C ASP A 189 -15.41 28.17 24.00
N LEU A 190 -15.92 27.04 23.52
CA LEU A 190 -15.59 26.53 22.19
C LEU A 190 -16.82 26.53 21.27
N ASN A 191 -16.66 27.13 20.09
CA ASN A 191 -17.65 27.05 19.03
C ASN A 191 -17.67 25.65 18.46
N GLY A 192 -18.74 24.89 18.72
CA GLY A 192 -18.92 23.54 18.19
C GLY A 192 -19.67 22.63 19.15
N LYS A 193 -20.03 21.45 18.66
CA LYS A 193 -20.81 20.47 19.44
C LYS A 193 -19.96 19.63 20.38
N THR A 194 -18.64 19.58 20.13
CA THR A 194 -17.70 18.76 20.91
C THR A 194 -16.33 19.45 20.97
N THR A 195 -15.61 19.26 22.08
CA THR A 195 -14.20 19.62 22.19
C THR A 195 -13.36 18.73 21.27
N ALA A 196 -12.47 19.34 20.50
CA ALA A 196 -11.48 18.61 19.72
C ALA A 196 -10.16 18.53 20.53
N PHE A 197 -9.70 17.30 20.78
CA PHE A 197 -8.33 17.08 21.18
C PHE A 197 -7.46 17.06 19.94
N GLY A 198 -6.65 18.08 19.72
CA GLY A 198 -5.63 18.11 18.68
C GLY A 198 -4.27 18.38 19.33
N VAL A 199 -3.28 17.56 18.99
CA VAL A 199 -1.89 17.95 19.16
C VAL A 199 -1.52 18.70 17.90
N MET A 200 -1.27 20.00 18.02
CA MET A 200 -0.72 20.77 16.90
C MET A 200 0.75 20.37 16.76
N PRO A 201 1.17 19.88 15.57
CA PRO A 201 2.56 19.46 15.37
C PRO A 201 3.57 20.58 15.60
N ASP A 202 3.14 21.81 15.43
CA ASP A 202 3.96 23.02 15.51
C ASP A 202 3.86 23.73 16.88
N TRP A 203 3.26 23.08 17.87
CA TRP A 203 3.06 23.70 19.16
C TRP A 203 4.38 23.77 19.92
N ASN A 204 4.93 24.98 20.03
CA ASN A 204 6.10 25.24 20.82
C ASN A 204 5.72 25.15 22.31
N PRO A 205 6.28 24.22 23.08
CA PRO A 205 6.02 24.13 24.53
C PRO A 205 6.25 25.44 25.28
N ALA A 206 7.13 26.32 24.80
CA ALA A 206 7.37 27.63 25.37
C ALA A 206 6.18 28.59 25.28
N GLU A 207 5.34 28.44 24.25
CA GLU A 207 4.13 29.24 24.09
C GLU A 207 3.06 28.86 25.12
N ILE A 208 3.00 27.58 25.52
CA ILE A 208 2.08 27.12 26.56
C ILE A 208 2.48 27.67 27.93
N ILE A 209 3.78 27.71 28.20
CA ILE A 209 4.32 28.18 29.49
C ILE A 209 4.27 29.72 29.60
N GLY A 210 4.32 30.41 28.46
CA GLY A 210 4.29 31.87 28.38
C GLY A 210 2.90 32.50 28.57
N ILE A 211 1.83 31.74 28.44
CA ILE A 211 0.46 32.22 28.67
C ILE A 211 0.15 32.10 30.17
N LYS A 212 0.46 33.14 30.91
CA LYS A 212 -0.15 33.31 32.24
C LYS A 212 -1.61 33.71 32.05
N PRO A 213 -2.55 33.08 32.78
CA PRO A 213 -3.92 33.54 32.84
C PRO A 213 -4.02 34.93 33.41
#